data_0fb370f4c1b6b8f4130039d8af5529f2
#
_entry.id   0fb370f4c1b6b8f4130039d8af5529f2
#
_cell.length_a   1.000
_cell.length_b   1.000
_cell.length_c   1.000
_cell.angle_alpha   90.00
_cell.angle_beta   90.00
_cell.angle_gamma   90.00
#
_symmetry.space_group_name_H-M   'P 1'
#
loop_
_entity.id
_entity.type
_entity.pdbx_description
1 polymer ?
#
loop_
_entity_poly.entity_id
_entity_poly.type
_entity_poly.pdbx_seq_one_letter_code
_entity_poly.pdbx_strand_id
1 'polypeptide(L)'
;MASEKKRLGNILVSTGKINSYQLQEALRAQKVLGKKLGEILVESKIITEDEIIESIEQQTGIKKVDLNTIDFDKKAIVLISKNLCKRYNLIPFGFEDNKIKVALEDPLNIFAIDDITISTGFEVESFIARKADIVKFIGIYYTSQEVDQAAMQLSKENSKITKTYVQENDLNETNNSPVVKMVDYLFKNAIEMKASDIHIEPFENEVIIRYRIDGKLKTINKIGVESLRSEERR
;
A
#
# COMPACT_ATOMS: atom_id res chain seq x y z
N MET A 1 13.99 -20.63 26.58
CA MET A 1 15.09 -19.67 26.34
C MET A 1 14.50 -18.49 25.61
N ALA A 2 14.46 -17.31 26.23
CA ALA A 2 13.96 -16.11 25.58
C ALA A 2 14.90 -15.76 24.43
N SER A 3 14.38 -15.74 23.20
CA SER A 3 15.10 -15.28 22.03
C SER A 3 15.47 -13.82 22.26
N GLU A 4 16.75 -13.52 22.47
CA GLU A 4 17.25 -12.16 22.50
C GLU A 4 16.83 -11.46 21.20
N LYS A 5 15.99 -10.44 21.32
CA LYS A 5 15.47 -9.67 20.18
C LYS A 5 16.66 -9.06 19.44
N LYS A 6 17.06 -9.67 18.34
CA LYS A 6 18.18 -9.22 17.54
C LYS A 6 17.85 -7.88 16.89
N ARG A 7 18.53 -6.81 17.31
CA ARG A 7 18.39 -5.48 16.68
C ARG A 7 19.13 -5.46 15.35
N LEU A 8 18.60 -4.75 14.35
CA LEU A 8 19.19 -4.64 13.01
C LEU A 8 20.72 -4.36 13.04
N GLY A 9 21.17 -3.41 13.87
CA GLY A 9 22.60 -3.10 13.97
C GLY A 9 23.45 -4.30 14.38
N ASN A 10 22.96 -5.11 15.33
CA ASN A 10 23.68 -6.31 15.78
C ASN A 10 23.68 -7.39 14.67
N ILE A 11 22.59 -7.50 13.91
CA ILE A 11 22.51 -8.41 12.77
C ILE A 11 23.57 -8.04 11.74
N LEU A 12 23.64 -6.77 11.34
CA LEU A 12 24.56 -6.29 10.31
C LEU A 12 26.05 -6.45 10.73
N VAL A 13 26.38 -6.26 12.00
CA VAL A 13 27.73 -6.51 12.51
C VAL A 13 28.03 -8.01 12.54
N SER A 14 27.09 -8.85 12.99
CA SER A 14 27.29 -10.30 13.06
C SER A 14 27.41 -10.97 11.69
N THR A 15 26.77 -10.40 10.66
CA THR A 15 26.90 -10.85 9.26
C THR A 15 28.11 -10.24 8.55
N GLY A 16 28.89 -9.38 9.23
CA GLY A 16 30.08 -8.75 8.65
C GLY A 16 29.81 -7.69 7.59
N LYS A 17 28.54 -7.27 7.42
CA LYS A 17 28.15 -6.25 6.44
C LYS A 17 28.59 -4.84 6.85
N ILE A 18 28.68 -4.58 8.16
CA ILE A 18 29.23 -3.35 8.72
C ILE A 18 30.15 -3.68 9.90
N ASN A 19 31.09 -2.79 10.22
CA ASN A 19 31.91 -2.93 11.43
C ASN A 19 31.30 -2.13 12.60
N SER A 20 31.84 -2.36 13.81
CA SER A 20 31.35 -1.71 15.05
C SER A 20 31.48 -0.19 15.01
N TYR A 21 32.48 0.34 14.34
CA TYR A 21 32.70 1.78 14.20
C TYR A 21 31.61 2.39 13.33
N GLN A 22 31.31 1.80 12.15
CA GLN A 22 30.24 2.23 11.26
C GLN A 22 28.87 2.18 11.95
N LEU A 23 28.60 1.16 12.76
CA LEU A 23 27.39 1.07 13.56
C LEU A 23 27.29 2.24 14.56
N GLN A 24 28.36 2.55 15.27
CA GLN A 24 28.34 3.65 16.23
C GLN A 24 28.11 5.00 15.58
N GLU A 25 28.77 5.28 14.46
CA GLU A 25 28.57 6.52 13.71
C GLU A 25 27.12 6.62 13.20
N ALA A 26 26.56 5.54 12.65
CA ALA A 26 25.16 5.51 12.20
C ALA A 26 24.17 5.72 13.36
N LEU A 27 24.43 5.16 14.54
CA LEU A 27 23.62 5.37 15.74
C LEU A 27 23.70 6.80 16.28
N ARG A 28 24.87 7.47 16.17
CA ARG A 28 25.02 8.90 16.48
C ARG A 28 24.20 9.75 15.50
N ALA A 29 24.32 9.49 14.19
CA ALA A 29 23.53 10.16 13.15
C ALA A 29 22.02 9.96 13.36
N GLN A 30 21.58 8.76 13.78
CA GLN A 30 20.19 8.46 14.10
C GLN A 30 19.62 9.38 15.17
N LYS A 31 20.38 9.62 16.24
CA LYS A 31 19.93 10.52 17.34
C LYS A 31 19.78 11.96 16.89
N VAL A 32 20.58 12.41 15.93
CA VAL A 32 20.56 13.79 15.41
C VAL A 32 19.48 13.96 14.33
N LEU A 33 19.39 13.00 13.41
CA LEU A 33 18.54 13.11 12.21
C LEU A 33 17.12 12.56 12.42
N GLY A 34 16.88 11.74 13.45
CA GLY A 34 15.60 11.07 13.69
C GLY A 34 15.21 10.01 12.65
N LYS A 35 16.14 9.66 11.74
CA LYS A 35 15.91 8.65 10.69
C LYS A 35 16.11 7.24 11.21
N LYS A 36 15.60 6.23 10.48
CA LYS A 36 15.86 4.82 10.78
C LYS A 36 17.32 4.46 10.51
N LEU A 37 17.89 3.53 11.31
CA LEU A 37 19.29 3.10 11.16
C LEU A 37 19.60 2.58 9.75
N GLY A 38 18.69 1.77 9.17
CA GLY A 38 18.86 1.25 7.81
C GLY A 38 18.90 2.36 6.76
N GLU A 39 18.02 3.37 6.87
CA GLU A 39 18.02 4.53 5.96
C GLU A 39 19.34 5.28 5.99
N ILE A 40 19.89 5.52 7.19
CA ILE A 40 21.17 6.23 7.36
C ILE A 40 22.32 5.45 6.72
N LEU A 41 22.36 4.15 6.92
CA LEU A 41 23.40 3.29 6.38
C LEU A 41 23.35 3.24 4.84
N VAL A 42 22.16 3.20 4.25
CA VAL A 42 21.96 3.21 2.80
C VAL A 42 22.29 4.58 2.21
N GLU A 43 21.81 5.68 2.81
CA GLU A 43 22.11 7.04 2.36
C GLU A 43 23.60 7.35 2.42
N SER A 44 24.29 6.83 3.43
CA SER A 44 25.75 6.94 3.59
C SER A 44 26.53 6.01 2.65
N LYS A 45 25.85 5.23 1.82
CA LYS A 45 26.45 4.24 0.89
C LYS A 45 27.35 3.22 1.57
N ILE A 46 27.12 2.93 2.85
CA ILE A 46 27.86 1.92 3.63
C ILE A 46 27.37 0.52 3.26
N ILE A 47 26.06 0.39 3.02
CA ILE A 47 25.37 -0.87 2.70
C ILE A 47 24.20 -0.60 1.77
N THR A 48 23.81 -1.58 0.96
CA THR A 48 22.62 -1.52 0.12
C THR A 48 21.37 -2.03 0.85
N GLU A 49 20.17 -1.63 0.38
CA GLU A 49 18.91 -2.13 0.93
C GLU A 49 18.79 -3.66 0.79
N ASP A 50 19.26 -4.22 -0.34
CA ASP A 50 19.25 -5.67 -0.56
C ASP A 50 20.14 -6.42 0.43
N GLU A 51 21.32 -5.90 0.77
CA GLU A 51 22.20 -6.51 1.77
C GLU A 51 21.61 -6.45 3.19
N ILE A 52 20.83 -5.42 3.51
CA ILE A 52 20.06 -5.35 4.77
C ILE A 52 19.03 -6.48 4.79
N ILE A 53 18.25 -6.61 3.71
CA ILE A 53 17.22 -7.62 3.56
C ILE A 53 17.81 -9.03 3.71
N GLU A 54 18.88 -9.33 2.97
CA GLU A 54 19.59 -10.62 3.07
C GLU A 54 20.09 -10.93 4.48
N SER A 55 20.62 -9.91 5.17
CA SER A 55 21.12 -10.08 6.53
C SER A 55 20.00 -10.40 7.53
N ILE A 56 18.85 -9.76 7.36
CA ILE A 56 17.66 -10.03 8.19
C ILE A 56 17.14 -11.45 7.89
N GLU A 57 17.01 -11.82 6.63
CA GLU A 57 16.54 -13.16 6.22
C GLU A 57 17.44 -14.27 6.81
N GLN A 58 18.76 -14.15 6.67
CA GLN A 58 19.72 -15.13 7.18
C GLN A 58 19.68 -15.27 8.71
N GLN A 59 19.48 -14.18 9.44
CA GLN A 59 19.56 -14.19 10.92
C GLN A 59 18.24 -14.45 11.62
N THR A 60 17.12 -14.17 10.96
CA THR A 60 15.78 -14.27 11.56
C THR A 60 14.92 -15.35 10.94
N GLY A 61 15.26 -15.81 9.74
CA GLY A 61 14.43 -16.72 8.94
C GLY A 61 13.20 -16.05 8.33
N ILE A 62 13.06 -14.71 8.48
CA ILE A 62 11.96 -13.96 7.86
C ILE A 62 12.24 -13.85 6.36
N LYS A 63 11.36 -14.43 5.54
CA LYS A 63 11.55 -14.54 4.10
C LYS A 63 11.34 -13.18 3.39
N LYS A 64 12.17 -12.92 2.39
CA LYS A 64 11.94 -11.84 1.43
C LYS A 64 10.75 -12.18 0.54
N VAL A 65 9.93 -11.19 0.21
CA VAL A 65 8.84 -11.30 -0.77
C VAL A 65 9.00 -10.24 -1.86
N ASP A 66 8.81 -10.66 -3.12
CA ASP A 66 8.70 -9.73 -4.25
C ASP A 66 7.23 -9.42 -4.52
N LEU A 67 6.80 -8.23 -4.11
CA LEU A 67 5.42 -7.78 -4.26
C LEU A 67 4.96 -7.66 -5.72
N ASN A 68 5.87 -7.64 -6.69
CA ASN A 68 5.50 -7.57 -8.11
C ASN A 68 5.07 -8.93 -8.68
N THR A 69 5.38 -10.02 -7.99
CA THR A 69 5.13 -11.41 -8.47
C THR A 69 3.95 -12.09 -7.77
N ILE A 70 3.43 -11.50 -6.69
CA ILE A 70 2.35 -12.10 -5.90
C ILE A 70 0.98 -11.56 -6.30
N ASP A 71 -0.04 -12.40 -6.12
CA ASP A 71 -1.44 -11.99 -6.19
C ASP A 71 -1.90 -11.53 -4.81
N PHE A 72 -2.45 -10.33 -4.74
CA PHE A 72 -2.94 -9.76 -3.49
C PHE A 72 -4.37 -10.19 -3.20
N ASP A 73 -4.61 -10.75 -2.00
CA ASP A 73 -5.95 -11.01 -1.52
C ASP A 73 -6.62 -9.72 -1.05
N LYS A 74 -7.69 -9.31 -1.74
CA LYS A 74 -8.46 -8.10 -1.38
C LYS A 74 -9.01 -8.16 0.04
N LYS A 75 -9.31 -9.36 0.57
CA LYS A 75 -9.78 -9.52 1.95
C LYS A 75 -8.71 -9.12 2.96
N ALA A 76 -7.45 -9.47 2.70
CA ALA A 76 -6.33 -9.06 3.55
C ALA A 76 -6.12 -7.54 3.52
N ILE A 77 -6.20 -6.94 2.31
CA ILE A 77 -6.06 -5.48 2.13
C ILE A 77 -7.12 -4.70 2.93
N VAL A 78 -8.36 -5.16 2.95
CA VAL A 78 -9.47 -4.45 3.64
C VAL A 78 -9.31 -4.47 5.16
N LEU A 79 -8.67 -5.49 5.73
CA LEU A 79 -8.54 -5.65 7.18
C LEU A 79 -7.57 -4.67 7.84
N ILE A 80 -6.57 -4.18 7.11
CA ILE A 80 -5.58 -3.24 7.65
C ILE A 80 -5.81 -1.87 7.04
N SER A 81 -5.93 -0.84 7.88
CA SER A 81 -6.18 0.52 7.40
C SER A 81 -4.98 1.10 6.63
N LYS A 82 -5.25 1.97 5.62
CA LYS A 82 -4.22 2.73 4.89
C LYS A 82 -3.27 3.49 5.81
N ASN A 83 -3.81 4.06 6.89
CA ASN A 83 -3.02 4.81 7.85
C ASN A 83 -2.00 3.94 8.59
N LEU A 84 -2.40 2.72 8.96
CA LEU A 84 -1.51 1.75 9.59
C LEU A 84 -0.42 1.30 8.61
N CYS A 85 -0.80 1.03 7.37
CA CYS A 85 0.14 0.65 6.30
C CYS A 85 1.19 1.74 6.06
N LYS A 86 0.77 3.02 5.98
CA LYS A 86 1.69 4.15 5.80
C LYS A 86 2.57 4.38 7.02
N ARG A 87 2.02 4.26 8.23
CA ARG A 87 2.74 4.51 9.48
C ARG A 87 3.93 3.59 9.65
N TYR A 88 3.78 2.32 9.31
CA TYR A 88 4.81 1.30 9.52
C TYR A 88 5.49 0.82 8.22
N ASN A 89 5.14 1.39 7.06
CA ASN A 89 5.58 0.92 5.76
C ASN A 89 5.37 -0.60 5.61
N LEU A 90 4.12 -1.00 5.62
CA LEU A 90 3.71 -2.40 5.49
C LEU A 90 2.53 -2.54 4.53
N ILE A 91 2.33 -3.74 3.99
CA ILE A 91 1.17 -4.07 3.18
C ILE A 91 0.77 -5.53 3.41
N PRO A 92 -0.50 -5.83 3.74
CA PRO A 92 -0.99 -7.20 3.76
C PRO A 92 -1.20 -7.69 2.34
N PHE A 93 -0.95 -8.98 2.09
CA PHE A 93 -1.10 -9.54 0.76
C PHE A 93 -1.85 -10.87 0.71
N GLY A 94 -2.15 -11.51 1.84
CA GLY A 94 -2.90 -12.76 1.86
C GLY A 94 -3.02 -13.37 3.25
N PHE A 95 -3.42 -14.65 3.25
CA PHE A 95 -3.55 -15.48 4.45
C PHE A 95 -2.87 -16.81 4.26
N GLU A 96 -2.39 -17.43 5.35
CA GLU A 96 -1.94 -18.81 5.43
C GLU A 96 -2.16 -19.32 6.86
N ASP A 97 -2.72 -20.51 7.01
CA ASP A 97 -2.96 -21.17 8.30
C ASP A 97 -3.56 -20.26 9.39
N ASN A 98 -4.59 -19.49 9.03
CA ASN A 98 -5.24 -18.50 9.91
C ASN A 98 -4.33 -17.33 10.36
N LYS A 99 -3.23 -17.10 9.65
CA LYS A 99 -2.36 -15.94 9.85
C LYS A 99 -2.49 -14.97 8.69
N ILE A 100 -2.40 -13.67 8.98
CA ILE A 100 -2.33 -12.65 7.93
C ILE A 100 -0.88 -12.47 7.48
N LYS A 101 -0.65 -12.62 6.18
CA LYS A 101 0.66 -12.39 5.55
C LYS A 101 0.85 -10.90 5.30
N VAL A 102 1.91 -10.35 5.88
CA VAL A 102 2.22 -8.92 5.79
C VAL A 102 3.65 -8.72 5.36
N ALA A 103 3.85 -7.95 4.31
CA ALA A 103 5.16 -7.48 3.90
C ALA A 103 5.49 -6.16 4.63
N LEU A 104 6.64 -6.09 5.29
CA LEU A 104 7.09 -4.95 6.07
C LEU A 104 8.47 -4.49 5.59
N GLU A 105 8.73 -3.18 5.68
CA GLU A 105 10.08 -2.62 5.54
C GLU A 105 10.97 -3.06 6.73
N ASP A 106 10.39 -3.07 7.93
CA ASP A 106 11.07 -3.46 9.17
C ASP A 106 10.27 -4.58 9.88
N PRO A 107 10.52 -5.85 9.54
CA PRO A 107 9.81 -6.98 10.14
C PRO A 107 10.20 -7.24 11.61
N LEU A 108 11.19 -6.53 12.13
CA LEU A 108 11.59 -6.58 13.55
C LEU A 108 10.82 -5.59 14.42
N ASN A 109 9.99 -4.75 13.81
CA ASN A 109 9.16 -3.77 14.52
C ASN A 109 7.96 -4.45 15.18
N ILE A 110 8.11 -4.75 16.47
CA ILE A 110 7.07 -5.43 17.25
C ILE A 110 5.80 -4.60 17.37
N PHE A 111 5.93 -3.27 17.49
CA PHE A 111 4.76 -2.40 17.58
C PHE A 111 3.87 -2.51 16.33
N ALA A 112 4.49 -2.67 15.15
CA ALA A 112 3.72 -2.88 13.93
C ALA A 112 2.97 -4.22 13.96
N ILE A 113 3.62 -5.29 14.43
CA ILE A 113 3.02 -6.63 14.55
C ILE A 113 1.88 -6.63 15.58
N ASP A 114 2.09 -6.02 16.75
CA ASP A 114 1.09 -5.92 17.80
C ASP A 114 -0.13 -5.10 17.33
N ASP A 115 0.09 -3.94 16.72
CA ASP A 115 -1.00 -3.09 16.18
C ASP A 115 -1.83 -3.82 15.11
N ILE A 116 -1.17 -4.62 14.23
CA ILE A 116 -1.87 -5.44 13.24
C ILE A 116 -2.70 -6.52 13.94
N THR A 117 -2.09 -7.24 14.89
CA THR A 117 -2.77 -8.33 15.62
C THR A 117 -4.00 -7.80 16.37
N ILE A 118 -3.87 -6.66 17.05
CA ILE A 118 -4.97 -6.02 17.78
C ILE A 118 -6.08 -5.57 16.82
N SER A 119 -5.71 -4.97 15.67
CA SER A 119 -6.70 -4.42 14.72
C SER A 119 -7.42 -5.48 13.91
N THR A 120 -6.76 -6.61 13.62
CA THR A 120 -7.29 -7.66 12.73
C THR A 120 -7.78 -8.90 13.46
N GLY A 121 -7.26 -9.16 14.66
CA GLY A 121 -7.50 -10.41 15.41
C GLY A 121 -6.74 -11.63 14.88
N PHE A 122 -5.90 -11.46 13.84
CA PHE A 122 -5.10 -12.52 13.25
C PHE A 122 -3.66 -12.49 13.76
N GLU A 123 -3.03 -13.66 13.87
CA GLU A 123 -1.57 -13.72 14.00
C GLU A 123 -0.91 -13.21 12.71
N VAL A 124 0.23 -12.55 12.84
CA VAL A 124 0.95 -11.97 11.70
C VAL A 124 2.06 -12.91 11.26
N GLU A 125 2.05 -13.29 9.99
CA GLU A 125 3.21 -13.87 9.33
C GLU A 125 3.96 -12.76 8.59
N SER A 126 5.14 -12.42 9.10
CA SER A 126 5.95 -11.31 8.60
C SER A 126 6.84 -11.71 7.45
N PHE A 127 6.85 -10.90 6.41
CA PHE A 127 7.78 -10.97 5.28
C PHE A 127 8.51 -9.63 5.14
N ILE A 128 9.72 -9.65 4.59
CA ILE A 128 10.47 -8.42 4.31
C ILE A 128 10.33 -8.04 2.84
N ALA A 129 10.07 -6.75 2.58
CA ALA A 129 10.02 -6.19 1.23
C ALA A 129 10.67 -4.81 1.18
N ARG A 130 11.05 -4.37 -0.03
CA ARG A 130 11.61 -3.03 -0.24
C ARG A 130 10.56 -1.97 0.04
N LYS A 131 10.98 -0.91 0.72
CA LYS A 131 10.12 0.25 1.03
C LYS A 131 9.44 0.82 -0.22
N ALA A 132 10.19 0.98 -1.31
CA ALA A 132 9.68 1.52 -2.56
C ALA A 132 8.51 0.69 -3.13
N ASP A 133 8.61 -0.65 -3.06
CA ASP A 133 7.55 -1.55 -3.53
C ASP A 133 6.34 -1.48 -2.60
N ILE A 134 6.53 -1.45 -1.29
CA ILE A 134 5.43 -1.31 -0.32
C ILE A 134 4.66 -0.01 -0.57
N VAL A 135 5.34 1.12 -0.69
CA VAL A 135 4.69 2.43 -0.94
C VAL A 135 3.93 2.42 -2.28
N LYS A 136 4.52 1.85 -3.33
CA LYS A 136 3.87 1.67 -4.64
C LYS A 136 2.57 0.88 -4.51
N PHE A 137 2.59 -0.26 -3.83
CA PHE A 137 1.41 -1.12 -3.72
C PHE A 137 0.37 -0.59 -2.73
N ILE A 138 0.75 0.16 -1.68
CA ILE A 138 -0.19 0.93 -0.87
C ILE A 138 -0.95 1.93 -1.75
N GLY A 139 -0.25 2.64 -2.64
CA GLY A 139 -0.87 3.52 -3.64
C GLY A 139 -1.90 2.78 -4.49
N ILE A 140 -1.55 1.62 -5.04
CA ILE A 140 -2.41 0.84 -5.92
C ILE A 140 -3.67 0.35 -5.21
N TYR A 141 -3.53 -0.33 -4.08
CA TYR A 141 -4.63 -1.06 -3.48
C TYR A 141 -5.52 -0.23 -2.55
N TYR A 142 -4.95 0.71 -1.80
CA TYR A 142 -5.74 1.53 -0.88
C TYR A 142 -6.36 2.76 -1.53
N THR A 143 -5.85 3.15 -2.68
CA THR A 143 -6.45 4.25 -3.40
C THR A 143 -7.64 3.76 -4.24
N SER A 144 -7.63 2.51 -4.73
CA SER A 144 -8.80 1.90 -5.35
C SER A 144 -9.99 1.76 -4.38
N GLN A 145 -9.73 1.52 -3.09
CA GLN A 145 -10.80 1.46 -2.06
C GLN A 145 -11.50 2.81 -1.85
N GLU A 146 -10.78 3.92 -1.93
CA GLU A 146 -11.38 5.26 -1.84
C GLU A 146 -12.32 5.53 -3.03
N VAL A 147 -12.01 4.99 -4.21
CA VAL A 147 -12.88 5.06 -5.40
C VAL A 147 -14.08 4.14 -5.28
N ASP A 148 -13.89 2.90 -4.81
CA ASP A 148 -15.00 1.97 -4.59
C ASP A 148 -15.96 2.50 -3.52
N GLN A 149 -15.46 3.14 -2.46
CA GLN A 149 -16.29 3.80 -1.44
C GLN A 149 -17.00 5.04 -1.99
N ALA A 150 -16.33 5.85 -2.81
CA ALA A 150 -16.96 6.99 -3.49
C ALA A 150 -18.04 6.52 -4.48
N ALA A 151 -17.78 5.46 -5.24
CA ALA A 151 -18.77 4.86 -6.14
C ALA A 151 -19.95 4.23 -5.38
N MET A 152 -19.72 3.61 -4.22
CA MET A 152 -20.80 3.10 -3.34
C MET A 152 -21.58 4.23 -2.66
N GLN A 153 -20.96 5.34 -2.31
CA GLN A 153 -21.65 6.51 -1.80
C GLN A 153 -22.53 7.14 -2.87
N LEU A 154 -22.06 7.22 -4.11
CA LEU A 154 -22.83 7.64 -5.28
C LEU A 154 -24.09 6.78 -5.48
N SER A 155 -23.97 5.46 -5.39
CA SER A 155 -25.13 4.56 -5.54
C SER A 155 -26.13 4.69 -4.38
N LYS A 156 -25.70 5.04 -3.19
CA LYS A 156 -26.56 5.27 -2.00
C LYS A 156 -27.22 6.66 -2.02
N GLU A 157 -26.53 7.68 -2.50
CA GLU A 157 -27.10 9.03 -2.66
C GLU A 157 -28.12 9.07 -3.79
N ASN A 158 -27.88 8.40 -4.92
CA ASN A 158 -28.83 8.28 -6.01
C ASN A 158 -30.12 7.55 -5.62
N SER A 159 -30.09 6.64 -4.63
CA SER A 159 -31.32 6.01 -4.11
C SER A 159 -32.14 6.92 -3.18
N LYS A 160 -31.58 8.04 -2.69
CA LYS A 160 -32.29 9.04 -1.86
C LYS A 160 -32.80 10.26 -2.64
N ILE A 161 -32.25 10.52 -3.85
CA ILE A 161 -32.57 11.71 -4.65
C ILE A 161 -33.86 11.52 -5.53
N THR A 162 -34.58 10.40 -5.42
CA THR A 162 -35.87 10.23 -6.12
C THR A 162 -37.00 11.12 -5.57
N LYS A 163 -36.73 11.98 -4.60
CA LYS A 163 -37.76 12.91 -4.05
C LYS A 163 -37.15 14.25 -3.65
N THR A 164 -36.65 15.07 -4.53
CA THR A 164 -36.73 16.54 -4.37
C THR A 164 -36.21 17.21 -5.66
N TYR A 165 -37.06 18.04 -6.23
CA TYR A 165 -36.90 18.79 -7.45
C TYR A 165 -35.77 19.82 -7.42
N VAL A 166 -34.98 19.85 -8.47
CA VAL A 166 -34.30 20.95 -9.19
C VAL A 166 -34.52 22.35 -8.63
N GLN A 167 -33.43 23.02 -8.30
CA GLN A 167 -33.25 24.44 -8.59
C GLN A 167 -31.83 24.65 -9.19
N GLU A 168 -31.85 25.22 -10.40
CA GLU A 168 -30.68 25.72 -11.12
C GLU A 168 -30.01 26.85 -10.32
N ASN A 169 -28.71 26.75 -10.15
CA ASN A 169 -27.71 27.81 -10.27
C ASN A 169 -26.51 27.46 -9.37
N ASP A 170 -25.39 27.06 -10.00
CA ASP A 170 -24.08 27.63 -9.69
C ASP A 170 -22.99 26.92 -10.51
N LEU A 171 -22.30 27.68 -11.33
CA LEU A 171 -21.15 27.26 -12.16
C LEU A 171 -19.91 26.84 -11.31
N ASN A 172 -20.02 26.86 -9.99
CA ASN A 172 -19.00 26.39 -9.04
C ASN A 172 -19.21 24.95 -8.56
N GLU A 173 -20.33 24.30 -8.88
CA GLU A 173 -20.61 22.92 -8.45
C GLU A 173 -20.02 21.85 -9.36
N THR A 174 -19.57 22.20 -10.56
CA THR A 174 -19.00 21.24 -11.54
C THR A 174 -17.76 20.55 -11.00
N ASN A 175 -16.97 21.23 -10.16
CA ASN A 175 -15.76 20.67 -9.52
C ASN A 175 -16.07 19.71 -8.36
N ASN A 176 -17.32 19.63 -7.90
CA ASN A 176 -17.74 18.77 -6.79
C ASN A 176 -18.45 17.50 -7.24
N SER A 177 -18.72 17.34 -8.56
CA SER A 177 -19.35 16.13 -9.08
C SER A 177 -18.51 14.90 -8.71
N PRO A 178 -19.13 13.84 -8.17
CA PRO A 178 -18.43 12.59 -7.83
C PRO A 178 -17.74 11.96 -9.04
N VAL A 179 -18.30 12.12 -10.26
CA VAL A 179 -17.68 11.63 -11.49
C VAL A 179 -16.39 12.40 -11.80
N VAL A 180 -16.39 13.73 -11.64
CA VAL A 180 -15.18 14.55 -11.83
C VAL A 180 -14.09 14.16 -10.83
N LYS A 181 -14.45 13.99 -9.55
CA LYS A 181 -13.50 13.53 -8.52
C LYS A 181 -12.94 12.15 -8.86
N MET A 182 -13.73 11.24 -9.36
CA MET A 182 -13.30 9.91 -9.80
C MET A 182 -12.33 9.99 -10.99
N VAL A 183 -12.64 10.80 -11.99
CA VAL A 183 -11.80 11.00 -13.17
C VAL A 183 -10.47 11.65 -12.80
N ASP A 184 -10.49 12.74 -12.04
CA ASP A 184 -9.28 13.40 -11.51
C ASP A 184 -8.40 12.43 -10.74
N TYR A 185 -9.03 11.57 -9.96
CA TYR A 185 -8.36 10.54 -9.22
C TYR A 185 -7.68 9.52 -10.12
N LEU A 186 -8.38 9.01 -11.14
CA LEU A 186 -7.81 8.04 -12.09
C LEU A 186 -6.58 8.62 -12.80
N PHE A 187 -6.62 9.90 -13.20
CA PHE A 187 -5.47 10.57 -13.81
C PHE A 187 -4.30 10.74 -12.85
N LYS A 188 -4.56 11.21 -11.62
CA LYS A 188 -3.50 11.37 -10.61
C LYS A 188 -2.80 10.04 -10.32
N ASN A 189 -3.59 8.98 -10.14
CA ASN A 189 -3.08 7.64 -9.87
C ASN A 189 -2.26 7.08 -11.06
N ALA A 190 -2.72 7.32 -12.29
CA ALA A 190 -1.99 6.92 -13.49
C ALA A 190 -0.62 7.61 -13.60
N ILE A 191 -0.56 8.91 -13.27
CA ILE A 191 0.70 9.68 -13.26
C ILE A 191 1.64 9.15 -12.17
N GLU A 192 1.15 8.93 -10.96
CA GLU A 192 1.95 8.37 -9.85
C GLU A 192 2.52 7.00 -10.19
N MET A 193 1.73 6.18 -10.89
CA MET A 193 2.13 4.84 -11.31
C MET A 193 2.98 4.83 -12.60
N LYS A 194 3.27 6.01 -13.18
CA LYS A 194 3.98 6.16 -14.47
C LYS A 194 3.34 5.33 -15.58
N ALA A 195 2.02 5.28 -15.60
CA ALA A 195 1.28 4.61 -16.66
C ALA A 195 1.43 5.38 -17.97
N SER A 196 1.66 4.66 -19.08
CA SER A 196 1.68 5.26 -20.42
C SER A 196 0.27 5.49 -20.97
N ASP A 197 -0.69 4.65 -20.57
CA ASP A 197 -2.06 4.67 -21.08
C ASP A 197 -3.07 4.30 -19.99
N ILE A 198 -4.27 4.89 -20.07
CA ILE A 198 -5.45 4.54 -19.28
C ILE A 198 -6.47 3.94 -20.24
N HIS A 199 -6.87 2.70 -19.98
CA HIS A 199 -7.93 2.00 -20.72
C HIS A 199 -9.17 1.94 -19.84
N ILE A 200 -10.30 2.45 -20.36
CA ILE A 200 -11.62 2.35 -19.75
C ILE A 200 -12.47 1.51 -20.68
N GLU A 201 -12.73 0.27 -20.29
CA GLU A 201 -13.39 -0.73 -21.11
C GLU A 201 -14.79 -1.03 -20.52
N PRO A 202 -15.88 -0.60 -21.18
CA PRO A 202 -17.24 -0.94 -20.77
C PRO A 202 -17.59 -2.37 -21.18
N PHE A 203 -18.17 -3.13 -20.24
CA PHE A 203 -18.79 -4.44 -20.43
C PHE A 203 -20.26 -4.37 -20.03
N GLU A 204 -21.01 -5.44 -20.23
CA GLU A 204 -22.45 -5.46 -19.95
C GLU A 204 -22.82 -5.09 -18.51
N ASN A 205 -22.04 -5.54 -17.53
CA ASN A 205 -22.35 -5.37 -16.11
C ASN A 205 -21.28 -4.58 -15.34
N GLU A 206 -20.11 -4.32 -15.94
CA GLU A 206 -19.01 -3.61 -15.29
C GLU A 206 -18.20 -2.79 -16.29
N VAL A 207 -17.56 -1.72 -15.80
CA VAL A 207 -16.52 -0.99 -16.52
C VAL A 207 -15.19 -1.37 -15.89
N ILE A 208 -14.26 -1.87 -16.70
CA ILE A 208 -12.93 -2.24 -16.26
C ILE A 208 -11.96 -1.12 -16.59
N ILE A 209 -11.23 -0.65 -15.58
CA ILE A 209 -10.18 0.36 -15.72
C ILE A 209 -8.84 -0.34 -15.64
N ARG A 210 -8.02 -0.16 -16.69
CA ARG A 210 -6.68 -0.74 -16.78
C ARG A 210 -5.66 0.34 -17.07
N TYR A 211 -4.49 0.22 -16.48
CA TYR A 211 -3.33 1.05 -16.79
C TYR A 211 -2.27 0.22 -17.50
N ARG A 212 -1.62 0.83 -18.47
CA ARG A 212 -0.42 0.25 -19.07
C ARG A 212 0.80 0.73 -18.30
N ILE A 213 1.47 -0.18 -17.60
CA ILE A 213 2.65 0.10 -16.78
C ILE A 213 3.75 -0.83 -17.28
N ASP A 214 4.90 -0.28 -17.67
CA ASP A 214 6.03 -1.03 -18.21
C ASP A 214 5.60 -1.98 -19.36
N GLY A 215 4.74 -1.48 -20.26
CA GLY A 215 4.23 -2.22 -21.42
C GLY A 215 3.13 -3.24 -21.11
N LYS A 216 2.80 -3.51 -19.85
CA LYS A 216 1.79 -4.49 -19.43
C LYS A 216 0.50 -3.80 -18.97
N LEU A 217 -0.65 -4.30 -19.42
CA LEU A 217 -1.96 -3.86 -18.94
C LEU A 217 -2.25 -4.51 -17.59
N LYS A 218 -2.49 -3.67 -16.57
CA LYS A 218 -2.90 -4.10 -15.23
C LYS A 218 -4.29 -3.58 -14.92
N THR A 219 -5.19 -4.45 -14.48
CA THR A 219 -6.52 -4.05 -14.00
C THR A 219 -6.37 -3.31 -12.68
N ILE A 220 -6.84 -2.06 -12.66
CA ILE A 220 -6.77 -1.18 -11.48
C ILE A 220 -8.10 -1.19 -10.74
N ASN A 221 -9.22 -1.08 -11.49
CA ASN A 221 -10.54 -1.06 -10.88
C ASN A 221 -11.61 -1.69 -11.78
N LYS A 222 -12.73 -2.11 -11.16
CA LYS A 222 -13.94 -2.60 -11.82
C LYS A 222 -15.13 -1.89 -11.20
N ILE A 223 -15.91 -1.17 -11.99
CA ILE A 223 -17.05 -0.37 -11.56
C ILE A 223 -18.32 -0.98 -12.15
N GLY A 224 -19.31 -1.26 -11.31
CA GLY A 224 -20.61 -1.77 -11.78
C GLY A 224 -21.33 -0.74 -12.65
N VAL A 225 -21.90 -1.18 -13.79
CA VAL A 225 -22.61 -0.31 -14.77
C VAL A 225 -23.82 0.38 -14.15
N GLU A 226 -24.42 -0.18 -13.12
CA GLU A 226 -25.53 0.46 -12.38
C GLU A 226 -25.14 1.83 -11.80
N SER A 227 -23.86 2.02 -11.49
CA SER A 227 -23.31 3.29 -10.98
C SER A 227 -23.16 4.35 -12.08
N LEU A 228 -23.12 3.96 -13.36
CA LEU A 228 -22.89 4.85 -14.51
C LEU A 228 -24.17 5.16 -15.30
N ARG A 229 -25.19 4.28 -15.25
CA ARG A 229 -26.44 4.44 -16.01
C ARG A 229 -27.40 5.51 -15.49
N SER A 230 -27.09 6.19 -14.41
CA SER A 230 -27.97 7.22 -13.83
C SER A 230 -28.07 8.50 -14.68
N GLU A 231 -27.23 8.70 -15.71
CA GLU A 231 -27.22 9.91 -16.55
C GLU A 231 -27.84 9.76 -17.94
N GLU A 232 -28.06 8.53 -18.45
CA GLU A 232 -28.64 8.32 -19.80
C GLU A 232 -30.17 8.38 -19.90
N ARG A 233 -30.88 8.66 -18.83
CA ARG A 233 -32.35 8.81 -18.84
C ARG A 233 -32.80 10.26 -18.63
N ARG A 234 -32.24 11.18 -19.41
CA ARG A 234 -32.85 12.52 -19.62
C ARG A 234 -32.84 12.89 -21.09
#